data_024b5d519e00f8b3464b24934e5e4c03
#
_entry.id   024b5d519e00f8b3464b24934e5e4c03
#
_cell.length_a   1.000
_cell.length_b   1.000
_cell.length_c   1.000
_cell.angle_alpha   90.00
_cell.angle_beta   90.00
_cell.angle_gamma   90.00
#
_symmetry.space_group_name_H-M   'P 1'
#
loop_
_entity.id
_entity.type
_entity.pdbx_description
1 polymer ?
#
loop_
_entity_poly.entity_id
_entity_poly.type
_entity_poly.pdbx_seq_one_letter_code
_entity_poly.pdbx_strand_id
1 'polypeptide(L)'
;MQSHTLFDLSPLTTQSPAPMAAAPAAPKARRKRTVHVSVPLVPRTTVPDELIRDADWVVVSSSGGKDSQAMLSYVVQRARALGMLDKVVVVHADLGRAEWDGTRELAELQARLCGVRRFEVVRAPGADLLDRVKIRYGKLKAKAEKEAREAGEDPARVKVPPAWPSSSARWCTSDVKRGPIRTLYTRLTGELAHLGRPVRILACIGQRAAESDQRAKLAPVEIDRGASNGKRHITTWRPTHAWSDRKVWRTIARSRLPYHPAYDWGNRRLSCVLCVLGCNNDLVNGARRVPELAAAYARTEVTVGADFKKGLSMAEIIRRARVLDELEGSAARPPAGTAMARHVGRAQTNKYRSRQAVLYGLPA
;
A
#
# COMPACT_ATOMS: atom_id res chain seq x y z
N MET A 1 -86.85 20.68 -13.97
CA MET A 1 -87.46 21.31 -12.80
C MET A 1 -86.38 21.53 -11.78
N GLN A 2 -85.93 22.78 -11.70
CA GLN A 2 -85.84 23.63 -10.48
C GLN A 2 -84.76 23.13 -9.49
N SER A 3 -83.90 23.93 -8.87
CA SER A 3 -83.78 25.40 -8.76
C SER A 3 -82.41 25.74 -8.30
N HIS A 4 -82.00 26.93 -8.64
CA HIS A 4 -80.80 27.63 -8.16
C HIS A 4 -80.88 27.98 -6.69
N THR A 5 -79.73 27.95 -5.95
CA THR A 5 -79.58 28.86 -4.84
C THR A 5 -78.15 29.40 -4.75
N LEU A 6 -78.09 30.69 -4.54
CA LEU A 6 -76.98 31.65 -4.59
C LEU A 6 -75.81 31.31 -3.66
N PHE A 7 -74.66 31.69 -4.10
CA PHE A 7 -73.44 31.82 -3.30
C PHE A 7 -73.51 33.12 -2.49
N ASP A 8 -73.37 33.04 -1.16
CA ASP A 8 -73.16 34.14 -0.27
C ASP A 8 -71.63 34.43 -0.18
N LEU A 9 -71.23 35.66 -0.55
CA LEU A 9 -69.89 36.19 -0.47
C LEU A 9 -69.75 37.11 0.74
N SER A 10 -69.45 36.55 1.90
CA SER A 10 -68.95 37.32 3.04
C SER A 10 -67.42 37.39 3.09
N PRO A 11 -66.80 38.53 3.41
CA PRO A 11 -65.35 38.70 3.36
C PRO A 11 -64.64 37.96 4.51
N LEU A 12 -63.64 37.13 4.14
CA LEU A 12 -62.75 36.49 5.09
C LEU A 12 -61.82 37.55 5.72
N THR A 13 -62.00 37.80 7.00
CA THR A 13 -61.09 38.56 7.87
C THR A 13 -59.74 37.78 7.97
N THR A 14 -58.68 38.37 7.45
CA THR A 14 -57.31 37.88 7.62
C THR A 14 -56.89 38.08 9.08
N GLN A 15 -56.83 37.00 9.86
CA GLN A 15 -56.12 36.99 11.13
C GLN A 15 -54.62 36.72 10.84
N SER A 16 -53.75 37.65 11.27
CA SER A 16 -52.34 37.47 11.34
C SER A 16 -51.97 36.28 12.24
N PRO A 17 -51.06 35.39 11.80
CA PRO A 17 -50.60 34.31 12.66
C PRO A 17 -49.77 34.86 13.83
N ALA A 18 -50.05 34.35 15.02
CA ALA A 18 -49.28 34.63 16.23
C ALA A 18 -47.81 34.17 16.06
N PRO A 19 -46.85 34.84 16.72
CA PRO A 19 -45.43 34.45 16.60
C PRO A 19 -45.24 33.04 17.15
N MET A 20 -44.68 32.16 16.29
CA MET A 20 -44.27 30.81 16.70
C MET A 20 -43.23 30.88 17.82
N ALA A 21 -43.53 30.22 18.94
CA ALA A 21 -42.59 30.04 20.03
C ALA A 21 -41.31 29.37 19.52
N ALA A 22 -40.13 29.92 19.84
CA ALA A 22 -38.85 29.38 19.47
C ALA A 22 -38.71 27.94 19.96
N ALA A 23 -38.35 27.01 19.03
CA ALA A 23 -38.10 25.64 19.37
C ALA A 23 -36.96 25.56 20.40
N PRO A 24 -37.05 24.64 21.38
CA PRO A 24 -35.99 24.48 22.38
C PRO A 24 -34.68 24.10 21.69
N ALA A 25 -33.58 24.78 22.03
CA ALA A 25 -32.24 24.54 21.51
C ALA A 25 -31.85 23.07 21.69
N ALA A 26 -31.42 22.42 20.60
CA ALA A 26 -30.97 21.06 20.63
C ALA A 26 -29.88 20.88 21.70
N PRO A 27 -29.87 19.79 22.47
CA PRO A 27 -28.90 19.57 23.52
C PRO A 27 -27.50 19.54 22.89
N LYS A 28 -26.59 20.40 23.35
CA LYS A 28 -25.20 20.46 22.92
C LYS A 28 -24.61 19.07 23.08
N ALA A 29 -24.21 18.45 21.96
CA ALA A 29 -23.57 17.13 21.92
C ALA A 29 -22.43 17.10 22.95
N ARG A 30 -22.57 16.24 23.95
CA ARG A 30 -21.58 16.03 25.01
C ARG A 30 -20.26 15.63 24.35
N ARG A 31 -19.29 16.57 24.31
CA ARG A 31 -17.94 16.29 23.82
C ARG A 31 -17.45 15.03 24.49
N LYS A 32 -17.32 13.94 23.74
CA LYS A 32 -16.74 12.68 24.24
C LYS A 32 -15.34 13.04 24.75
N ARG A 33 -15.17 12.91 26.05
CA ARG A 33 -13.88 13.09 26.73
C ARG A 33 -12.93 12.06 26.11
N THR A 34 -12.03 12.50 25.23
CA THR A 34 -11.00 11.65 24.64
C THR A 34 -10.07 11.27 25.79
N VAL A 35 -10.17 10.03 26.24
CA VAL A 35 -9.20 9.49 27.19
C VAL A 35 -7.90 9.38 26.42
N HIS A 36 -6.98 10.32 26.65
CA HIS A 36 -5.61 10.23 26.16
C HIS A 36 -4.92 9.09 26.92
N VAL A 37 -5.05 7.88 26.42
CA VAL A 37 -4.19 6.79 26.87
C VAL A 37 -2.80 7.10 26.32
N SER A 38 -1.85 7.33 27.20
CA SER A 38 -0.47 7.57 26.83
C SER A 38 0.11 6.30 26.20
N VAL A 39 0.29 6.32 24.87
CA VAL A 39 1.01 5.25 24.17
C VAL A 39 2.49 5.36 24.56
N PRO A 40 3.15 4.24 24.94
CA PRO A 40 4.56 4.26 25.28
C PRO A 40 5.40 4.95 24.20
N LEU A 41 6.38 5.76 24.62
CA LEU A 41 7.26 6.48 23.69
C LEU A 41 8.30 5.55 23.05
N VAL A 42 8.62 4.45 23.70
CA VAL A 42 9.61 3.46 23.29
C VAL A 42 8.98 2.05 23.34
N PRO A 43 9.44 1.11 22.51
CA PRO A 43 9.04 -0.28 22.60
C PRO A 43 9.41 -0.89 23.96
N ARG A 44 8.63 -1.83 24.44
CA ARG A 44 8.90 -2.55 25.70
C ARG A 44 10.19 -3.38 25.64
N THR A 45 10.50 -3.88 24.44
CA THR A 45 11.69 -4.68 24.17
C THR A 45 12.12 -4.47 22.72
N THR A 46 13.36 -4.78 22.38
CA THR A 46 13.90 -4.86 21.01
C THR A 46 14.37 -6.27 20.66
N VAL A 47 14.29 -7.20 21.61
CA VAL A 47 14.68 -8.61 21.41
C VAL A 47 13.63 -9.30 20.56
N PRO A 48 13.99 -9.93 19.43
CA PRO A 48 13.02 -10.48 18.47
C PRO A 48 12.02 -11.48 19.06
N ASP A 49 12.47 -12.39 19.92
CA ASP A 49 11.59 -13.39 20.50
C ASP A 49 10.64 -12.81 21.54
N GLU A 50 11.09 -11.83 22.31
CA GLU A 50 10.27 -11.10 23.26
C GLU A 50 9.21 -10.26 22.54
N LEU A 51 9.55 -9.62 21.41
CA LEU A 51 8.59 -8.90 20.57
C LEU A 51 7.45 -9.82 20.12
N ILE A 52 7.77 -11.05 19.69
CA ILE A 52 6.77 -12.04 19.27
C ILE A 52 5.94 -12.52 20.45
N ARG A 53 6.57 -12.81 21.61
CA ARG A 53 5.87 -13.24 22.82
C ARG A 53 4.91 -12.18 23.35
N ASP A 54 5.35 -10.92 23.35
CA ASP A 54 4.56 -9.78 23.86
C ASP A 54 3.39 -9.40 22.96
N ALA A 55 3.41 -9.78 21.69
CA ALA A 55 2.34 -9.48 20.74
C ALA A 55 1.14 -10.41 20.90
N ASP A 56 -0.06 -9.84 20.75
CA ASP A 56 -1.30 -10.60 20.59
C ASP A 56 -1.47 -11.03 19.11
N TRP A 57 -1.06 -10.17 18.16
CA TRP A 57 -0.96 -10.46 16.75
C TRP A 57 0.41 -10.08 16.18
N VAL A 58 0.95 -10.92 15.32
CA VAL A 58 2.16 -10.65 14.52
C VAL A 58 1.74 -10.47 13.06
N VAL A 59 1.66 -9.22 12.61
CA VAL A 59 1.20 -8.88 11.26
C VAL A 59 2.38 -8.68 10.34
N VAL A 60 2.56 -9.59 9.39
CA VAL A 60 3.67 -9.60 8.42
C VAL A 60 3.20 -9.00 7.10
N SER A 61 3.69 -7.81 6.75
CA SER A 61 3.37 -7.16 5.47
C SER A 61 4.13 -7.83 4.31
N SER A 62 3.41 -8.51 3.43
CA SER A 62 3.96 -9.14 2.23
C SER A 62 3.60 -8.36 0.97
N SER A 63 4.60 -7.97 0.19
CA SER A 63 4.45 -7.35 -1.12
C SER A 63 4.84 -8.27 -2.27
N GLY A 64 5.04 -9.58 -2.01
CA GLY A 64 5.61 -10.51 -2.99
C GLY A 64 7.08 -10.28 -3.30
N GLY A 65 7.69 -9.19 -2.84
CA GLY A 65 9.08 -8.84 -3.12
C GLY A 65 10.10 -9.53 -2.22
N LYS A 66 11.37 -9.58 -2.68
CA LYS A 66 12.47 -10.30 -2.00
C LYS A 66 12.63 -9.95 -0.52
N ASP A 67 12.47 -8.67 -0.18
CA ASP A 67 12.70 -8.19 1.18
C ASP A 67 11.58 -8.62 2.12
N SER A 68 10.33 -8.55 1.67
CA SER A 68 9.17 -9.05 2.42
C SER A 68 9.15 -10.57 2.50
N GLN A 69 9.59 -11.27 1.46
CA GLN A 69 9.72 -12.74 1.45
C GLN A 69 10.77 -13.22 2.45
N ALA A 70 11.95 -12.59 2.46
CA ALA A 70 13.02 -12.94 3.41
C ALA A 70 12.59 -12.64 4.86
N MET A 71 11.89 -11.51 5.07
CA MET A 71 11.30 -11.17 6.35
C MET A 71 10.25 -12.20 6.78
N LEU A 72 9.33 -12.58 5.91
CA LEU A 72 8.30 -13.60 6.18
C LEU A 72 8.96 -14.90 6.66
N SER A 73 9.94 -15.42 5.90
CA SER A 73 10.68 -16.62 6.29
C SER A 73 11.30 -16.49 7.69
N TYR A 74 11.92 -15.36 7.98
CA TYR A 74 12.60 -15.14 9.26
C TYR A 74 11.61 -15.07 10.42
N VAL A 75 10.54 -14.26 10.29
CA VAL A 75 9.53 -14.08 11.34
C VAL A 75 8.79 -15.40 11.63
N VAL A 76 8.39 -16.12 10.57
CA VAL A 76 7.68 -17.39 10.73
C VAL A 76 8.54 -18.47 11.37
N GLN A 77 9.82 -18.56 11.02
CA GLN A 77 10.75 -19.51 11.67
C GLN A 77 10.84 -19.24 13.18
N ARG A 78 10.94 -17.95 13.58
CA ARG A 78 11.00 -17.60 15.00
C ARG A 78 9.66 -17.85 15.70
N ALA A 79 8.54 -17.43 15.11
CA ALA A 79 7.22 -17.67 15.68
C ALA A 79 6.94 -19.18 15.86
N ARG A 80 7.37 -20.01 14.89
CA ARG A 80 7.26 -21.47 14.97
C ARG A 80 8.11 -22.05 16.10
N ALA A 81 9.36 -21.60 16.23
CA ALA A 81 10.25 -22.04 17.31
C ALA A 81 9.71 -21.68 18.72
N LEU A 82 8.89 -20.63 18.80
CA LEU A 82 8.23 -20.19 20.04
C LEU A 82 6.85 -20.83 20.27
N GLY A 83 6.36 -21.67 19.34
CA GLY A 83 5.00 -22.23 19.40
C GLY A 83 3.89 -21.19 19.17
N MET A 84 4.19 -20.06 18.50
CA MET A 84 3.31 -18.90 18.36
C MET A 84 2.92 -18.60 16.89
N LEU A 85 2.93 -19.62 16.03
CA LEU A 85 2.62 -19.45 14.62
C LEU A 85 1.15 -19.06 14.38
N ASP A 86 0.26 -19.43 15.24
CA ASP A 86 -1.17 -19.09 15.25
C ASP A 86 -1.44 -17.58 15.38
N LYS A 87 -0.53 -16.83 15.99
CA LYS A 87 -0.61 -15.36 16.08
C LYS A 87 -0.21 -14.65 14.78
N VAL A 88 0.38 -15.36 13.82
CA VAL A 88 0.91 -14.74 12.60
C VAL A 88 -0.20 -14.55 11.58
N VAL A 89 -0.36 -13.30 11.15
CA VAL A 89 -1.23 -12.88 10.05
C VAL A 89 -0.36 -12.28 8.96
N VAL A 90 -0.42 -12.82 7.74
CA VAL A 90 0.24 -12.21 6.58
C VAL A 90 -0.75 -11.30 5.89
N VAL A 91 -0.37 -10.05 5.59
CA VAL A 91 -1.20 -9.09 4.89
C VAL A 91 -0.55 -8.63 3.59
N HIS A 92 -1.33 -8.66 2.52
CA HIS A 92 -1.00 -8.09 1.23
C HIS A 92 -1.89 -6.87 0.95
N ALA A 93 -1.29 -5.74 0.57
CA ALA A 93 -2.03 -4.56 0.13
C ALA A 93 -2.14 -4.59 -1.41
N ASP A 94 -3.30 -5.01 -1.89
CA ASP A 94 -3.61 -5.11 -3.32
C ASP A 94 -3.73 -3.71 -3.95
N LEU A 95 -2.96 -3.45 -4.99
CA LEU A 95 -2.93 -2.19 -5.73
C LEU A 95 -3.64 -2.27 -7.08
N GLY A 96 -4.31 -3.40 -7.36
CA GLY A 96 -4.98 -3.65 -8.64
C GLY A 96 -4.01 -3.60 -9.81
N ARG A 97 -4.43 -3.01 -10.92
CA ARG A 97 -3.64 -2.97 -12.17
C ARG A 97 -2.24 -2.33 -12.05
N ALA A 98 -1.94 -1.64 -10.95
CA ALA A 98 -0.61 -1.08 -10.74
C ALA A 98 0.42 -2.12 -10.29
N GLU A 99 0.00 -3.31 -9.86
CA GLU A 99 0.91 -4.40 -9.51
C GLU A 99 1.28 -5.24 -10.72
N TRP A 100 2.37 -5.98 -10.59
CA TRP A 100 2.69 -7.06 -11.50
C TRP A 100 1.66 -8.17 -11.33
N ASP A 101 1.25 -8.74 -12.45
CA ASP A 101 0.34 -9.87 -12.45
C ASP A 101 0.92 -11.05 -11.65
N GLY A 102 0.04 -11.76 -10.92
CA GLY A 102 0.43 -12.87 -10.05
C GLY A 102 1.13 -12.49 -8.73
N THR A 103 1.33 -11.18 -8.43
CA THR A 103 2.00 -10.76 -7.19
C THR A 103 1.24 -11.16 -5.93
N ARG A 104 -0.07 -11.01 -5.92
CA ARG A 104 -0.95 -11.39 -4.80
C ARG A 104 -0.92 -12.89 -4.58
N GLU A 105 -1.11 -13.67 -5.64
CA GLU A 105 -1.10 -15.13 -5.63
C GLU A 105 0.24 -15.69 -5.13
N LEU A 106 1.33 -15.05 -5.55
CA LEU A 106 2.67 -15.39 -5.06
C LEU A 106 2.81 -15.10 -3.55
N ALA A 107 2.35 -13.95 -3.08
CA ALA A 107 2.41 -13.58 -1.66
C ALA A 107 1.59 -14.56 -0.80
N GLU A 108 0.41 -14.96 -1.27
CA GLU A 108 -0.43 -15.97 -0.63
C GLU A 108 0.23 -17.34 -0.62
N LEU A 109 0.79 -17.78 -1.75
CA LEU A 109 1.53 -19.03 -1.85
C LEU A 109 2.72 -19.06 -0.89
N GLN A 110 3.49 -17.97 -0.80
CA GLN A 110 4.60 -17.85 0.14
C GLN A 110 4.13 -18.01 1.60
N ALA A 111 3.02 -17.37 1.97
CA ALA A 111 2.45 -17.49 3.31
C ALA A 111 2.00 -18.93 3.61
N ARG A 112 1.29 -19.56 2.67
CA ARG A 112 0.82 -20.95 2.79
C ARG A 112 1.99 -21.94 2.92
N LEU A 113 3.02 -21.81 2.08
CA LEU A 113 4.21 -22.65 2.13
C LEU A 113 5.02 -22.45 3.42
N CYS A 114 4.92 -21.30 4.06
CA CYS A 114 5.43 -21.04 5.40
C CYS A 114 4.56 -21.65 6.51
N GLY A 115 3.39 -22.23 6.20
CA GLY A 115 2.46 -22.79 7.16
C GLY A 115 1.64 -21.75 7.93
N VAL A 116 1.58 -20.51 7.43
CA VAL A 116 0.71 -19.47 8.00
C VAL A 116 -0.72 -19.74 7.58
N ARG A 117 -1.64 -19.83 8.54
CA ARG A 117 -3.06 -20.14 8.29
C ARG A 117 -3.87 -18.93 7.84
N ARG A 118 -3.43 -17.72 8.21
CA ARG A 118 -4.19 -16.49 7.95
C ARG A 118 -3.46 -15.57 6.99
N PHE A 119 -4.01 -15.46 5.79
CA PHE A 119 -3.59 -14.51 4.77
C PHE A 119 -4.72 -13.51 4.52
N GLU A 120 -4.40 -12.22 4.58
CA GLU A 120 -5.35 -11.14 4.44
C GLU A 120 -4.99 -10.27 3.24
N VAL A 121 -5.98 -10.01 2.39
CA VAL A 121 -5.86 -9.04 1.31
C VAL A 121 -6.60 -7.78 1.70
N VAL A 122 -5.92 -6.65 1.67
CA VAL A 122 -6.52 -5.34 1.93
C VAL A 122 -6.38 -4.46 0.71
N ARG A 123 -7.42 -3.71 0.39
CA ARG A 123 -7.45 -2.81 -0.75
C ARG A 123 -8.02 -1.46 -0.35
N ALA A 124 -7.49 -0.39 -0.91
CA ALA A 124 -8.08 0.93 -0.73
C ALA A 124 -9.44 1.00 -1.44
N PRO A 125 -10.50 1.47 -0.78
CA PRO A 125 -11.82 1.56 -1.39
C PRO A 125 -11.83 2.54 -2.57
N GLY A 126 -12.72 2.29 -3.53
CA GLY A 126 -12.96 3.16 -4.69
C GLY A 126 -11.88 3.07 -5.76
N ALA A 127 -11.42 4.23 -6.22
CA ALA A 127 -10.54 4.38 -7.37
C ALA A 127 -9.15 3.74 -7.20
N ASP A 128 -8.61 3.20 -8.28
CA ASP A 128 -7.23 2.69 -8.32
C ASP A 128 -6.18 3.83 -8.32
N LEU A 129 -4.91 3.47 -8.41
CA LEU A 129 -3.82 4.45 -8.31
C LEU A 129 -3.88 5.51 -9.42
N LEU A 130 -4.14 5.13 -10.68
CA LEU A 130 -4.20 6.08 -11.79
C LEU A 130 -5.41 7.01 -11.71
N ASP A 131 -6.55 6.46 -11.35
CA ASP A 131 -7.76 7.25 -11.17
C ASP A 131 -7.63 8.20 -9.97
N ARG A 132 -6.93 7.77 -8.90
CA ARG A 132 -6.58 8.67 -7.79
C ARG A 132 -5.67 9.82 -8.21
N VAL A 133 -4.75 9.61 -9.15
CA VAL A 133 -3.93 10.70 -9.73
C VAL A 133 -4.82 11.73 -10.41
N LYS A 134 -5.78 11.28 -11.25
CA LYS A 134 -6.73 12.17 -11.95
C LYS A 134 -7.63 12.92 -10.96
N ILE A 135 -8.21 12.19 -9.98
CA ILE A 135 -9.04 12.80 -8.92
C ILE A 135 -8.25 13.83 -8.13
N ARG A 136 -7.00 13.51 -7.77
CA ARG A 136 -6.11 14.44 -7.07
C ARG A 136 -5.82 15.67 -7.91
N TYR A 137 -5.54 15.50 -9.21
CA TYR A 137 -5.35 16.61 -10.14
C TYR A 137 -6.57 17.52 -10.17
N GLY A 138 -7.78 16.97 -10.33
CA GLY A 138 -9.01 17.76 -10.33
C GLY A 138 -9.18 18.59 -9.06
N LYS A 139 -8.90 18.00 -7.87
CA LYS A 139 -8.94 18.72 -6.60
C LYS A 139 -7.88 19.84 -6.50
N LEU A 140 -6.66 19.57 -6.95
CA LEU A 140 -5.58 20.57 -6.95
C LEU A 140 -5.88 21.69 -7.92
N LYS A 141 -6.42 21.40 -9.10
CA LYS A 141 -6.82 22.37 -10.10
C LYS A 141 -7.93 23.27 -9.56
N ALA A 142 -9.02 22.68 -9.06
CA ALA A 142 -10.13 23.44 -8.48
C ALA A 142 -9.70 24.36 -7.33
N LYS A 143 -8.77 23.89 -6.49
CA LYS A 143 -8.19 24.69 -5.41
C LYS A 143 -7.39 25.86 -5.97
N ALA A 144 -6.48 25.62 -6.93
CA ALA A 144 -5.66 26.67 -7.54
C ALA A 144 -6.51 27.72 -8.27
N GLU A 145 -7.54 27.29 -9.02
CA GLU A 145 -8.48 28.20 -9.68
C GLU A 145 -9.29 29.05 -8.69
N LYS A 146 -9.66 28.48 -7.56
CA LYS A 146 -10.34 29.24 -6.49
C LYS A 146 -9.41 30.28 -5.89
N GLU A 147 -8.20 29.91 -5.52
CA GLU A 147 -7.19 30.81 -4.96
C GLU A 147 -6.87 31.98 -5.93
N ALA A 148 -6.75 31.69 -7.25
CA ALA A 148 -6.54 32.72 -8.26
C ALA A 148 -7.71 33.70 -8.35
N ARG A 149 -8.97 33.23 -8.36
CA ARG A 149 -10.15 34.12 -8.34
C ARG A 149 -10.17 35.01 -7.11
N GLU A 150 -9.83 34.49 -5.93
CA GLU A 150 -9.76 35.24 -4.68
C GLU A 150 -8.64 36.28 -4.70
N ALA A 151 -7.56 36.02 -5.45
CA ALA A 151 -6.44 36.95 -5.65
C ALA A 151 -6.67 37.94 -6.83
N GLY A 152 -7.76 37.85 -7.57
CA GLY A 152 -8.01 38.66 -8.77
C GLY A 152 -7.18 38.26 -10.00
N GLU A 153 -6.61 37.05 -9.99
CA GLU A 153 -5.84 36.48 -11.08
C GLU A 153 -6.71 35.69 -12.05
N ASP A 154 -6.22 35.47 -13.28
CA ASP A 154 -6.93 34.66 -14.30
C ASP A 154 -6.87 33.16 -13.93
N PRO A 155 -8.01 32.52 -13.58
CA PRO A 155 -8.07 31.11 -13.23
C PRO A 155 -7.62 30.17 -14.35
N ALA A 156 -7.65 30.60 -15.61
CA ALA A 156 -7.24 29.81 -16.76
C ALA A 156 -5.71 29.66 -16.87
N ARG A 157 -4.96 30.54 -16.22
CA ARG A 157 -3.49 30.58 -16.26
C ARG A 157 -2.82 29.98 -15.03
N VAL A 158 -3.58 29.39 -14.11
CA VAL A 158 -3.02 28.83 -12.88
C VAL A 158 -2.11 27.64 -13.14
N LYS A 159 -0.99 27.62 -12.46
CA LYS A 159 -0.10 26.46 -12.44
C LYS A 159 -0.58 25.44 -11.41
N VAL A 160 -1.08 24.32 -11.88
CA VAL A 160 -1.55 23.23 -11.01
C VAL A 160 -0.33 22.45 -10.47
N PRO A 161 -0.22 22.24 -9.14
CA PRO A 161 0.83 21.40 -8.57
C PRO A 161 0.78 19.95 -9.10
N PRO A 162 1.92 19.25 -9.21
CA PRO A 162 1.95 17.86 -9.68
C PRO A 162 1.06 16.93 -8.86
N ALA A 163 0.20 16.17 -9.53
CA ALA A 163 -0.70 15.21 -8.89
C ALA A 163 -0.04 13.84 -8.65
N TRP A 164 1.02 13.52 -9.40
CA TRP A 164 1.77 12.28 -9.25
C TRP A 164 2.38 12.13 -7.84
N PRO A 165 2.49 10.91 -7.30
CA PRO A 165 3.28 10.70 -6.10
C PRO A 165 4.76 10.98 -6.40
N SER A 166 5.51 11.37 -5.37
CA SER A 166 6.94 11.64 -5.47
C SER A 166 7.70 11.10 -4.23
N SER A 167 9.00 11.25 -4.20
CA SER A 167 9.80 10.88 -3.01
C SER A 167 9.43 11.71 -1.78
N SER A 168 9.07 12.98 -1.96
CA SER A 168 8.63 13.88 -0.90
C SER A 168 7.12 13.79 -0.60
N ALA A 169 6.30 13.44 -1.58
CA ALA A 169 4.84 13.33 -1.46
C ALA A 169 4.35 11.92 -1.77
N ARG A 170 4.63 10.99 -0.84
CA ARG A 170 4.34 9.55 -0.99
C ARG A 170 2.91 9.18 -0.62
N TRP A 171 1.93 9.97 -1.09
CA TRP A 171 0.52 9.74 -0.79
C TRP A 171 0.03 8.36 -1.26
N CYS A 172 0.59 7.80 -2.34
CA CYS A 172 0.29 6.42 -2.75
C CYS A 172 0.62 5.39 -1.66
N THR A 173 1.65 5.64 -0.83
CA THR A 173 1.98 4.73 0.29
C THR A 173 0.98 4.88 1.43
N SER A 174 0.57 6.11 1.77
CA SER A 174 -0.42 6.34 2.84
C SER A 174 -1.79 5.80 2.45
N ASP A 175 -2.27 6.12 1.26
CA ASP A 175 -3.67 5.97 0.89
C ASP A 175 -4.00 4.56 0.39
N VAL A 176 -3.09 3.93 -0.38
CA VAL A 176 -3.37 2.62 -0.97
C VAL A 176 -2.65 1.45 -0.31
N LYS A 177 -1.75 1.70 0.67
CA LYS A 177 -1.07 0.64 1.44
C LYS A 177 -1.33 0.77 2.93
N ARG A 178 -0.82 1.85 3.57
CA ARG A 178 -0.90 2.01 5.04
C ARG A 178 -2.33 2.17 5.54
N GLY A 179 -3.17 2.93 4.84
CA GLY A 179 -4.58 3.12 5.20
C GLY A 179 -5.33 1.79 5.30
N PRO A 180 -5.38 0.99 4.21
CA PRO A 180 -6.01 -0.34 4.23
C PRO A 180 -5.45 -1.29 5.30
N ILE A 181 -4.12 -1.30 5.52
CA ILE A 181 -3.50 -2.11 6.58
C ILE A 181 -3.96 -1.65 7.97
N ARG A 182 -4.12 -0.35 8.20
CA ARG A 182 -4.66 0.18 9.46
C ARG A 182 -6.12 -0.21 9.70
N THR A 183 -6.91 -0.38 8.64
CA THR A 183 -8.26 -0.93 8.74
C THR A 183 -8.22 -2.40 9.20
N LEU A 184 -7.27 -3.19 8.69
CA LEU A 184 -7.05 -4.55 9.21
C LEU A 184 -6.68 -4.52 10.70
N TYR A 185 -5.80 -3.62 11.15
CA TYR A 185 -5.49 -3.50 12.58
C TYR A 185 -6.74 -3.22 13.43
N THR A 186 -7.68 -2.43 12.92
CA THR A 186 -8.95 -2.17 13.61
C THR A 186 -9.79 -3.44 13.76
N ARG A 187 -9.86 -4.26 12.72
CA ARG A 187 -10.56 -5.56 12.74
C ARG A 187 -9.91 -6.53 13.72
N LEU A 188 -8.60 -6.72 13.61
CA LEU A 188 -7.83 -7.58 14.52
C LEU A 188 -7.94 -7.15 15.99
N THR A 189 -8.02 -5.83 16.23
CA THR A 189 -8.28 -5.28 17.58
C THR A 189 -9.67 -5.66 18.07
N GLY A 190 -10.68 -5.64 17.20
CA GLY A 190 -12.06 -6.04 17.55
C GLY A 190 -12.17 -7.51 17.93
N GLU A 191 -11.44 -8.38 17.24
CA GLU A 191 -11.42 -9.82 17.51
C GLU A 191 -10.93 -10.16 18.93
N LEU A 192 -10.07 -9.33 19.51
CA LEU A 192 -9.51 -9.49 20.85
C LEU A 192 -10.03 -8.46 21.86
N ALA A 193 -11.19 -7.86 21.61
CA ALA A 193 -11.78 -6.86 22.51
C ALA A 193 -12.08 -7.42 23.91
N HIS A 194 -12.29 -8.72 24.02
CA HIS A 194 -12.55 -9.44 25.28
C HIS A 194 -11.36 -9.42 26.26
N LEU A 195 -10.14 -9.08 25.80
CA LEU A 195 -8.96 -9.01 26.67
C LEU A 195 -9.04 -7.88 27.71
N GLY A 196 -9.95 -6.91 27.58
CA GLY A 196 -10.12 -5.82 28.53
C GLY A 196 -8.93 -4.84 28.61
N ARG A 197 -7.95 -4.98 27.72
CA ARG A 197 -6.76 -4.12 27.60
C ARG A 197 -6.46 -3.79 26.14
N PRO A 198 -5.60 -2.79 25.87
CA PRO A 198 -5.16 -2.53 24.50
C PRO A 198 -4.50 -3.76 23.86
N VAL A 199 -4.95 -4.12 22.66
CA VAL A 199 -4.39 -5.22 21.85
C VAL A 199 -3.02 -4.81 21.33
N ARG A 200 -2.02 -5.68 21.48
CA ARG A 200 -0.64 -5.47 21.06
C ARG A 200 -0.41 -6.12 19.69
N ILE A 201 -0.14 -5.29 18.70
CA ILE A 201 0.12 -5.74 17.33
C ILE A 201 1.58 -5.46 16.99
N LEU A 202 2.31 -6.51 16.65
CA LEU A 202 3.66 -6.42 16.09
C LEU A 202 3.56 -6.34 14.56
N ALA A 203 3.77 -5.15 14.00
CA ALA A 203 3.73 -4.89 12.56
C ALA A 203 5.12 -5.11 11.94
N CYS A 204 5.33 -6.24 11.28
CA CYS A 204 6.58 -6.58 10.62
C CYS A 204 6.62 -6.00 9.20
N ILE A 205 7.67 -5.22 8.88
CA ILE A 205 7.83 -4.53 7.60
C ILE A 205 9.22 -4.83 7.02
N GLY A 206 9.26 -5.32 5.78
CA GLY A 206 10.49 -5.66 5.06
C GLY A 206 11.21 -4.43 4.48
N GLN A 207 11.63 -3.49 5.33
CA GLN A 207 12.40 -2.30 4.96
C GLN A 207 13.86 -2.47 5.41
N ARG A 208 14.80 -2.17 4.51
CA ARG A 208 16.23 -2.26 4.80
C ARG A 208 16.93 -0.90 4.74
N ALA A 209 17.93 -0.70 5.59
CA ALA A 209 18.78 0.49 5.61
C ALA A 209 19.46 0.73 4.25
N ALA A 210 19.93 -0.33 3.61
CA ALA A 210 20.63 -0.28 2.32
C ALA A 210 19.77 0.19 1.12
N GLU A 211 18.44 0.40 1.31
CA GLU A 211 17.58 0.82 0.20
C GLU A 211 17.55 2.33 -0.03
N SER A 212 17.81 3.13 0.99
CA SER A 212 17.94 4.61 0.91
C SER A 212 18.37 5.21 2.24
N ASP A 213 18.95 6.43 2.21
CA ASP A 213 19.36 7.18 3.40
C ASP A 213 18.21 7.43 4.36
N GLN A 214 16.99 7.68 3.83
CA GLN A 214 15.80 7.84 4.67
C GLN A 214 15.45 6.55 5.41
N ARG A 215 15.64 5.38 4.78
CA ARG A 215 15.39 4.10 5.44
C ARG A 215 16.50 3.73 6.41
N ALA A 216 17.73 4.12 6.15
CA ALA A 216 18.84 3.93 7.06
C ALA A 216 18.64 4.61 8.43
N LYS A 217 17.93 5.74 8.44
CA LYS A 217 17.59 6.51 9.65
C LYS A 217 16.45 5.92 10.48
N LEU A 218 15.73 4.90 9.95
CA LEU A 218 14.61 4.29 10.68
C LEU A 218 15.12 3.37 11.78
N ALA A 219 14.48 3.41 12.94
CA ALA A 219 14.77 2.46 14.00
C ALA A 219 14.33 1.03 13.59
N PRO A 220 15.10 -0.02 13.93
CA PRO A 220 14.69 -1.39 13.71
C PRO A 220 13.38 -1.75 14.40
N VAL A 221 13.13 -1.16 15.57
CA VAL A 221 11.88 -1.32 16.35
C VAL A 221 11.44 0.06 16.83
N GLU A 222 10.17 0.39 16.62
CA GLU A 222 9.58 1.65 17.07
C GLU A 222 8.06 1.51 17.33
N ILE A 223 7.49 2.42 18.10
CA ILE A 223 6.04 2.52 18.25
C ILE A 223 5.45 3.33 17.09
N ASP A 224 4.52 2.75 16.33
CA ASP A 224 3.69 3.53 15.37
C ASP A 224 2.61 4.30 16.14
N ARG A 225 2.95 5.51 16.60
CA ARG A 225 2.01 6.39 17.31
C ARG A 225 0.79 6.72 16.47
N GLY A 226 0.95 6.86 15.14
CA GLY A 226 -0.15 7.20 14.24
C GLY A 226 -1.13 6.05 14.02
N ALA A 227 -0.76 4.81 14.32
CA ALA A 227 -1.63 3.65 14.26
C ALA A 227 -2.09 3.16 15.64
N SER A 228 -1.40 3.58 16.71
CA SER A 228 -1.74 3.25 18.09
C SER A 228 -2.83 4.18 18.65
N ASN A 229 -3.63 3.66 19.58
CA ASN A 229 -4.68 4.42 20.29
C ASN A 229 -5.05 3.69 21.59
N GLY A 230 -6.09 4.14 22.28
CA GLY A 230 -6.56 3.55 23.55
C GLY A 230 -7.03 2.10 23.48
N LYS A 231 -7.23 1.55 22.26
CA LYS A 231 -7.68 0.15 22.06
C LYS A 231 -6.58 -0.77 21.56
N ARG A 232 -5.48 -0.20 21.04
CA ARG A 232 -4.37 -0.99 20.48
C ARG A 232 -3.04 -0.25 20.57
N HIS A 233 -1.96 -1.02 20.76
CA HIS A 233 -0.59 -0.57 20.65
C HIS A 233 0.07 -1.26 19.45
N ILE A 234 0.62 -0.47 18.52
CA ILE A 234 1.29 -0.98 17.32
C ILE A 234 2.80 -0.76 17.48
N THR A 235 3.54 -1.85 17.54
CA THR A 235 5.00 -1.84 17.46
C THR A 235 5.41 -2.21 16.04
N THR A 236 6.10 -1.31 15.34
CA THR A 236 6.71 -1.60 14.04
C THR A 236 8.06 -2.26 14.26
N TRP A 237 8.25 -3.44 13.67
CA TRP A 237 9.50 -4.16 13.65
C TRP A 237 9.99 -4.33 12.20
N ARG A 238 11.28 -4.03 11.98
CA ARG A 238 11.98 -4.21 10.70
C ARG A 238 13.04 -5.29 10.83
N PRO A 239 12.66 -6.58 10.81
CA PRO A 239 13.57 -7.69 11.11
C PRO A 239 14.79 -7.75 10.21
N THR A 240 14.65 -7.26 8.98
CA THR A 240 15.68 -7.30 7.93
C THR A 240 16.40 -5.97 7.76
N HIS A 241 16.21 -5.00 8.69
CA HIS A 241 16.71 -3.62 8.53
C HIS A 241 18.21 -3.55 8.20
N ALA A 242 19.03 -4.28 8.92
CA ALA A 242 20.49 -4.32 8.73
C ALA A 242 20.97 -5.39 7.72
N TRP A 243 20.07 -6.01 6.95
CA TRP A 243 20.47 -7.08 6.05
C TRP A 243 20.98 -6.55 4.71
N SER A 244 22.10 -7.14 4.24
CA SER A 244 22.59 -6.95 2.88
C SER A 244 21.74 -7.69 1.86
N ASP A 245 21.79 -7.30 0.58
CA ASP A 245 21.14 -8.02 -0.51
C ASP A 245 21.56 -9.50 -0.56
N ARG A 246 22.85 -9.76 -0.32
CA ARG A 246 23.39 -11.14 -0.25
C ARG A 246 22.69 -11.96 0.85
N LYS A 247 22.46 -11.39 2.02
CA LYS A 247 21.76 -12.07 3.13
C LYS A 247 20.30 -12.33 2.77
N VAL A 248 19.62 -11.36 2.16
CA VAL A 248 18.23 -11.53 1.66
C VAL A 248 18.15 -12.70 0.70
N TRP A 249 18.95 -12.72 -0.37
CA TRP A 249 18.94 -13.78 -1.36
C TRP A 249 19.34 -15.14 -0.81
N ARG A 250 20.30 -15.21 0.11
CA ARG A 250 20.64 -16.45 0.82
C ARG A 250 19.46 -16.99 1.64
N THR A 251 18.70 -16.10 2.30
CA THR A 251 17.52 -16.49 3.06
C THR A 251 16.44 -17.03 2.13
N ILE A 252 16.20 -16.38 0.99
CA ILE A 252 15.26 -16.86 -0.02
C ILE A 252 15.67 -18.25 -0.53
N ALA A 253 16.95 -18.43 -0.88
CA ALA A 253 17.46 -19.71 -1.34
C ALA A 253 17.29 -20.84 -0.31
N ARG A 254 17.51 -20.53 0.98
CA ARG A 254 17.34 -21.49 2.07
C ARG A 254 15.88 -21.80 2.37
N SER A 255 15.00 -20.80 2.27
CA SER A 255 13.57 -20.96 2.52
C SER A 255 12.86 -21.84 1.49
N ARG A 256 13.45 -21.98 0.31
CA ARG A 256 12.89 -22.73 -0.83
C ARG A 256 11.56 -22.17 -1.33
N LEU A 257 11.20 -20.98 -0.91
CA LEU A 257 10.02 -20.29 -1.39
C LEU A 257 10.25 -19.68 -2.76
N PRO A 258 9.27 -19.71 -3.64
CA PRO A 258 9.35 -19.06 -4.93
C PRO A 258 9.48 -17.54 -4.75
N TYR A 259 10.28 -16.89 -5.60
CA TYR A 259 10.36 -15.44 -5.67
C TYR A 259 9.77 -14.92 -6.99
N HIS A 260 9.46 -13.63 -7.01
CA HIS A 260 8.79 -13.00 -8.15
C HIS A 260 9.70 -12.97 -9.40
N PRO A 261 9.21 -13.39 -10.58
CA PRO A 261 10.00 -13.48 -11.81
C PRO A 261 10.55 -12.14 -12.33
N ALA A 262 9.95 -11.01 -11.92
CA ALA A 262 10.46 -9.69 -12.29
C ALA A 262 11.94 -9.47 -11.94
N TYR A 263 12.46 -10.14 -10.94
CA TYR A 263 13.89 -10.10 -10.60
C TYR A 263 14.75 -10.77 -11.67
N ASP A 264 14.28 -11.87 -12.26
CA ASP A 264 14.94 -12.55 -13.35
C ASP A 264 14.90 -11.70 -14.62
N TRP A 265 13.84 -10.91 -14.80
CA TRP A 265 13.72 -9.94 -15.88
C TRP A 265 14.61 -8.70 -15.71
N GLY A 266 15.38 -8.60 -14.64
CA GLY A 266 16.34 -7.53 -14.41
C GLY A 266 15.87 -6.45 -13.45
N ASN A 267 14.67 -6.54 -12.88
CA ASN A 267 14.24 -5.59 -11.85
C ASN A 267 15.13 -5.68 -10.61
N ARG A 268 15.54 -4.54 -10.11
CA ARG A 268 16.27 -4.43 -8.82
C ARG A 268 15.34 -4.55 -7.64
N ARG A 269 14.10 -4.07 -7.81
CA ARG A 269 13.08 -4.04 -6.76
C ARG A 269 11.73 -4.47 -7.33
N LEU A 270 10.98 -5.27 -6.54
CA LEU A 270 9.56 -5.45 -6.79
C LEU A 270 8.79 -4.30 -6.13
N SER A 271 8.10 -3.55 -6.96
CA SER A 271 7.21 -2.45 -6.58
C SER A 271 6.00 -2.48 -7.51
N CYS A 272 5.20 -1.41 -7.58
CA CYS A 272 4.28 -1.26 -8.72
C CYS A 272 5.07 -1.42 -10.03
N VAL A 273 4.43 -1.93 -11.09
CA VAL A 273 5.05 -2.11 -12.42
C VAL A 273 5.74 -0.82 -12.87
N LEU A 274 5.03 0.28 -12.77
CA LEU A 274 5.52 1.64 -13.08
C LEU A 274 5.53 2.47 -11.78
N CYS A 275 6.51 2.21 -10.92
CA CYS A 275 6.66 2.95 -9.67
C CYS A 275 7.48 4.22 -9.89
N VAL A 276 6.91 5.38 -9.57
CA VAL A 276 7.63 6.67 -9.65
C VAL A 276 8.95 6.68 -8.85
N LEU A 277 9.07 5.83 -7.83
CA LEU A 277 10.29 5.65 -7.04
C LEU A 277 11.20 4.55 -7.59
N GLY A 278 10.82 3.88 -8.68
CA GLY A 278 11.64 2.89 -9.39
C GLY A 278 12.84 3.53 -10.07
N CYS A 279 13.91 2.76 -10.29
CA CYS A 279 14.99 3.21 -11.16
C CYS A 279 14.56 3.14 -12.64
N ASN A 280 15.28 3.84 -13.51
CA ASN A 280 14.92 3.89 -14.93
C ASN A 280 14.86 2.51 -15.57
N ASN A 281 15.77 1.62 -15.21
CA ASN A 281 15.77 0.23 -15.70
C ASN A 281 14.49 -0.51 -15.29
N ASP A 282 14.06 -0.40 -14.03
CA ASP A 282 12.82 -1.05 -13.56
C ASP A 282 11.59 -0.50 -14.30
N LEU A 283 11.56 0.81 -14.59
CA LEU A 283 10.46 1.47 -15.32
C LEU A 283 10.41 1.02 -16.79
N VAL A 284 11.56 1.00 -17.47
CA VAL A 284 11.66 0.54 -18.86
C VAL A 284 11.26 -0.93 -18.95
N ASN A 285 11.76 -1.78 -18.04
CA ASN A 285 11.39 -3.18 -17.99
C ASN A 285 9.87 -3.37 -17.72
N GLY A 286 9.28 -2.55 -16.85
CA GLY A 286 7.84 -2.51 -16.63
C GLY A 286 7.06 -2.14 -17.89
N ALA A 287 7.49 -1.14 -18.63
CA ALA A 287 6.85 -0.71 -19.87
C ALA A 287 6.96 -1.77 -20.99
N ARG A 288 8.09 -2.49 -21.08
CA ARG A 288 8.26 -3.60 -22.02
C ARG A 288 7.30 -4.74 -21.76
N ARG A 289 7.02 -5.04 -20.50
CA ARG A 289 6.26 -6.22 -20.10
C ARG A 289 4.77 -5.99 -19.89
N VAL A 290 4.39 -4.74 -19.62
CA VAL A 290 2.99 -4.34 -19.45
C VAL A 290 2.73 -3.06 -20.26
N PRO A 291 2.81 -3.15 -21.61
CA PRO A 291 2.74 -2.00 -22.50
C PRO A 291 1.39 -1.25 -22.41
N GLU A 292 0.30 -1.99 -22.17
CA GLU A 292 -1.04 -1.38 -22.02
C GLU A 292 -1.12 -0.49 -20.78
N LEU A 293 -0.51 -0.93 -19.67
CA LEU A 293 -0.40 -0.12 -18.47
C LEU A 293 0.47 1.11 -18.72
N ALA A 294 1.61 0.96 -19.41
CA ALA A 294 2.46 2.09 -19.76
C ALA A 294 1.71 3.11 -20.62
N ALA A 295 0.92 2.67 -21.59
CA ALA A 295 0.05 3.53 -22.39
C ALA A 295 -1.02 4.24 -21.53
N ALA A 296 -1.60 3.56 -20.53
CA ALA A 296 -2.55 4.16 -19.60
C ALA A 296 -1.91 5.25 -18.73
N TYR A 297 -0.66 5.05 -18.29
CA TYR A 297 0.12 6.06 -17.57
C TYR A 297 0.43 7.26 -18.47
N ALA A 298 0.83 7.03 -19.73
CA ALA A 298 1.08 8.12 -20.70
C ALA A 298 -0.18 8.97 -20.96
N ARG A 299 -1.34 8.36 -21.14
CA ARG A 299 -2.62 9.08 -21.25
C ARG A 299 -2.93 9.90 -19.99
N THR A 300 -2.63 9.35 -18.82
CA THR A 300 -2.84 10.07 -17.55
C THR A 300 -1.88 11.25 -17.42
N GLU A 301 -0.63 11.11 -17.86
CA GLU A 301 0.38 12.18 -17.90
C GLU A 301 -0.11 13.36 -18.74
N VAL A 302 -0.65 13.10 -19.93
CA VAL A 302 -1.28 14.13 -20.77
C VAL A 302 -2.47 14.79 -20.05
N THR A 303 -3.33 14.00 -19.42
CA THR A 303 -4.51 14.52 -18.70
C THR A 303 -4.14 15.48 -17.57
N VAL A 304 -3.07 15.16 -16.83
CA VAL A 304 -2.65 15.97 -15.66
C VAL A 304 -1.62 17.04 -15.99
N GLY A 305 -1.14 17.09 -17.22
CA GLY A 305 -0.21 18.13 -17.72
C GLY A 305 1.14 18.15 -16.97
N ALA A 306 1.58 17.01 -16.46
CA ALA A 306 2.83 16.93 -15.67
C ALA A 306 3.50 15.57 -15.86
N ASP A 307 4.82 15.57 -16.05
CA ASP A 307 5.61 14.36 -16.20
C ASP A 307 5.35 13.36 -15.06
N PHE A 308 5.27 12.09 -15.43
CA PHE A 308 5.12 10.97 -14.50
C PHE A 308 6.20 11.00 -13.41
N LYS A 309 7.41 11.30 -13.80
CA LYS A 309 8.55 11.46 -12.90
C LYS A 309 9.35 12.69 -13.34
N LYS A 310 9.75 13.53 -12.40
CA LYS A 310 10.49 14.77 -12.71
C LYS A 310 11.61 14.52 -13.71
N GLY A 311 11.53 15.13 -14.89
CA GLY A 311 12.49 15.00 -15.97
C GLY A 311 12.49 13.65 -16.70
N LEU A 312 11.44 12.83 -16.53
CA LEU A 312 11.29 11.56 -17.23
C LEU A 312 9.80 11.28 -17.50
N SER A 313 9.38 11.54 -18.74
CA SER A 313 8.01 11.28 -19.17
C SER A 313 7.76 9.79 -19.46
N MET A 314 6.49 9.40 -19.44
CA MET A 314 6.10 8.06 -19.87
C MET A 314 6.37 7.80 -21.34
N ALA A 315 6.25 8.83 -22.17
CA ALA A 315 6.59 8.74 -23.60
C ALA A 315 8.06 8.34 -23.78
N GLU A 316 8.97 8.93 -23.03
CA GLU A 316 10.40 8.58 -23.08
C GLU A 316 10.68 7.18 -22.53
N ILE A 317 10.00 6.75 -21.45
CA ILE A 317 10.11 5.39 -20.92
C ILE A 317 9.65 4.37 -21.99
N ILE A 318 8.52 4.62 -22.65
CA ILE A 318 7.98 3.75 -23.71
C ILE A 318 8.92 3.72 -24.92
N ARG A 319 9.48 4.86 -25.32
CA ARG A 319 10.46 4.92 -26.41
C ARG A 319 11.68 4.04 -26.12
N ARG A 320 12.25 4.15 -24.90
CA ARG A 320 13.37 3.30 -24.46
C ARG A 320 13.02 1.82 -24.45
N ALA A 321 11.81 1.50 -24.02
CA ALA A 321 11.31 0.13 -24.02
C ALA A 321 11.29 -0.46 -25.43
N ARG A 322 10.78 0.28 -26.42
CA ARG A 322 10.74 -0.12 -27.83
C ARG A 322 12.15 -0.33 -28.40
N VAL A 323 13.06 0.61 -28.16
CA VAL A 323 14.45 0.48 -28.61
C VAL A 323 15.10 -0.80 -28.07
N LEU A 324 14.87 -1.14 -26.81
CA LEU A 324 15.40 -2.39 -26.25
C LEU A 324 14.73 -3.64 -26.84
N ASP A 325 13.43 -3.58 -27.18
CA ASP A 325 12.75 -4.69 -27.85
C ASP A 325 13.27 -4.90 -29.28
N GLU A 326 13.63 -3.82 -29.97
CA GLU A 326 14.26 -3.88 -31.30
C GLU A 326 15.68 -4.47 -31.24
N LEU A 327 16.47 -4.10 -30.23
CA LEU A 327 17.86 -4.55 -30.07
C LEU A 327 17.98 -5.98 -29.52
N GLU A 328 17.14 -6.35 -28.57
CA GLU A 328 17.25 -7.62 -27.82
C GLU A 328 16.20 -8.65 -28.27
N GLY A 329 15.34 -8.31 -29.21
CA GLY A 329 14.11 -9.05 -29.52
C GLY A 329 13.02 -8.76 -28.47
N SER A 330 11.78 -9.15 -28.80
CA SER A 330 10.66 -8.97 -27.86
C SER A 330 11.01 -9.64 -26.54
N ALA A 331 10.67 -8.98 -25.43
CA ALA A 331 11.18 -9.27 -24.08
C ALA A 331 11.09 -10.75 -23.66
N ALA A 332 12.00 -11.56 -24.16
CA ALA A 332 12.11 -12.97 -23.81
C ALA A 332 12.27 -13.13 -22.29
N ARG A 333 11.59 -14.12 -21.74
CA ARG A 333 11.69 -14.43 -20.31
C ARG A 333 13.05 -15.12 -20.07
N PRO A 334 13.98 -14.51 -19.30
CA PRO A 334 15.23 -15.19 -18.96
C PRO A 334 14.95 -16.43 -18.10
N PRO A 335 15.88 -17.39 -18.06
CA PRO A 335 15.73 -18.59 -17.25
C PRO A 335 15.46 -18.26 -15.79
N ALA A 336 14.56 -19.00 -15.15
CA ALA A 336 14.30 -18.87 -13.72
C ALA A 336 15.61 -19.04 -12.90
N GLY A 337 15.75 -18.29 -11.83
CA GLY A 337 16.93 -18.35 -10.96
C GLY A 337 18.08 -17.41 -11.34
N THR A 338 17.98 -16.66 -12.45
CA THR A 338 19.03 -15.72 -12.89
C THR A 338 19.36 -14.67 -11.83
N ALA A 339 18.34 -14.11 -11.15
CA ALA A 339 18.56 -13.14 -10.09
C ALA A 339 19.27 -13.76 -8.87
N MET A 340 18.90 -14.98 -8.52
CA MET A 340 19.52 -15.70 -7.40
C MET A 340 20.98 -16.06 -7.70
N ALA A 341 21.30 -16.45 -8.96
CA ALA A 341 22.66 -16.80 -9.36
C ALA A 341 23.65 -15.66 -9.14
N ARG A 342 23.21 -14.42 -9.32
CA ARG A 342 24.04 -13.23 -9.07
C ARG A 342 24.48 -13.05 -7.62
N HIS A 343 23.76 -13.66 -6.66
CA HIS A 343 23.97 -13.42 -5.23
C HIS A 343 24.41 -14.66 -4.44
N VAL A 344 24.09 -15.88 -4.89
CA VAL A 344 24.28 -17.10 -4.09
C VAL A 344 25.07 -18.22 -4.82
N GLY A 345 25.39 -18.02 -6.10
CA GLY A 345 26.16 -18.99 -6.89
C GLY A 345 25.29 -20.06 -7.58
N ARG A 346 25.91 -20.73 -8.57
CA ARG A 346 25.22 -21.68 -9.49
C ARG A 346 24.65 -22.92 -8.79
N ALA A 347 25.34 -23.48 -7.82
CA ALA A 347 24.91 -24.73 -7.16
C ALA A 347 23.57 -24.54 -6.40
N GLN A 348 23.42 -23.44 -5.65
CA GLN A 348 22.17 -23.14 -4.96
C GLN A 348 21.06 -22.74 -5.95
N THR A 349 21.41 -22.08 -7.05
CA THR A 349 20.49 -21.71 -8.12
C THR A 349 19.90 -22.94 -8.80
N ASN A 350 20.69 -23.95 -9.11
CA ASN A 350 20.21 -25.19 -9.74
C ASN A 350 19.23 -25.95 -8.84
N LYS A 351 19.52 -26.06 -7.54
CA LYS A 351 18.58 -26.64 -6.57
C LYS A 351 17.26 -25.87 -6.49
N TYR A 352 17.33 -24.55 -6.65
CA TYR A 352 16.13 -23.69 -6.65
C TYR A 352 15.32 -23.87 -7.94
N ARG A 353 15.98 -23.90 -9.12
CA ARG A 353 15.32 -24.12 -10.43
C ARG A 353 14.53 -25.41 -10.46
N SER A 354 15.14 -26.53 -10.08
CA SER A 354 14.49 -27.84 -10.07
C SER A 354 13.20 -27.85 -9.21
N ARG A 355 13.17 -27.06 -8.14
CA ARG A 355 11.99 -26.95 -7.27
C ARG A 355 10.93 -25.99 -7.78
N GLN A 356 11.34 -24.88 -8.41
CA GLN A 356 10.42 -23.97 -9.08
C GLN A 356 9.70 -24.66 -10.23
N ALA A 357 10.43 -25.48 -11.01
CA ALA A 357 9.81 -26.28 -12.07
C ALA A 357 8.72 -27.20 -11.54
N VAL A 358 8.96 -27.89 -10.41
CA VAL A 358 7.96 -28.76 -9.76
C VAL A 358 6.77 -27.97 -9.22
N LEU A 359 7.02 -26.83 -8.57
CA LEU A 359 5.96 -26.04 -7.92
C LEU A 359 5.07 -25.24 -8.88
N TYR A 360 5.58 -24.89 -10.06
CA TYR A 360 4.89 -24.04 -11.03
C TYR A 360 4.65 -24.69 -12.39
N GLY A 361 5.03 -25.97 -12.58
CA GLY A 361 4.95 -26.62 -13.89
C GLY A 361 5.77 -25.92 -14.97
N LEU A 362 6.86 -25.23 -14.59
CA LEU A 362 7.75 -24.55 -15.52
C LEU A 362 8.74 -25.56 -16.11
N PRO A 363 9.16 -25.43 -17.38
CA PRO A 363 10.20 -26.26 -17.96
C PRO A 363 11.50 -26.12 -17.15
N ALA A 364 12.17 -27.25 -16.94
CA ALA A 364 13.39 -27.38 -16.14
C ALA A 364 14.56 -26.56 -16.73
#